data_6b061c3b95a7e216ee9464b2d8fc32d6
#
_entry.id   6b061c3b95a7e216ee9464b2d8fc32d6
#
_cell.length_a   1.000
_cell.length_b   1.000
_cell.length_c   1.000
_cell.angle_alpha   90.00
_cell.angle_beta   90.00
_cell.angle_gamma   90.00
#
_symmetry.space_group_name_H-M   'P 1'
#
loop_
_entity.id
_entity.type
_entity.pdbx_description
1 polymer ?
#
loop_
_entity_poly.entity_id
_entity_poly.type
_entity_poly.pdbx_seq_one_letter_code
_entity_poly.pdbx_strand_id
1 'polypeptide(L)'
;MHTIEQPIARSLYAESWLIVWSSFWLAVLFVGIIAALVFSWPWLVAIALPIFLVSQGIAIALAFRYRCPACHRRLLVQGFRTLHPVRNVLVPGVASWVAVAFDIARHREFICMHCGKKCSVRV
;
A
#
# COMPACT_ATOMS: atom_id res chain seq x y z
N MET A 1 4.17 -11.36 19.37
CA MET A 1 3.85 -10.98 17.98
C MET A 1 2.39 -11.25 17.72
N HIS A 2 1.67 -10.28 17.13
CA HIS A 2 0.29 -10.47 16.71
C HIS A 2 0.24 -11.12 15.34
N THR A 3 -0.70 -12.04 15.12
CA THR A 3 -0.84 -12.75 13.86
C THR A 3 -2.22 -12.52 13.27
N ILE A 4 -2.28 -12.21 11.98
CA ILE A 4 -3.50 -12.12 11.20
C ILE A 4 -3.69 -13.43 10.47
N GLU A 5 -4.81 -14.12 10.73
CA GLU A 5 -5.09 -15.44 10.18
C GLU A 5 -6.08 -15.40 9.02
N GLN A 6 -6.17 -16.52 8.27
CA GLN A 6 -7.14 -16.69 7.20
C GLN A 6 -8.58 -16.63 7.72
N PRO A 7 -9.57 -16.16 6.94
CA PRO A 7 -9.45 -15.72 5.53
C PRO A 7 -8.96 -14.27 5.35
N ILE A 8 -8.90 -13.47 6.43
CA ILE A 8 -8.53 -12.05 6.40
C ILE A 8 -7.10 -11.87 5.87
N ALA A 9 -6.19 -12.77 6.26
CA ALA A 9 -4.80 -12.71 5.82
C ALA A 9 -4.64 -12.79 4.30
N ARG A 10 -5.40 -13.64 3.63
CA ARG A 10 -5.39 -13.75 2.16
C ARG A 10 -5.87 -12.47 1.50
N SER A 11 -6.95 -11.92 1.99
CA SER A 11 -7.51 -10.69 1.49
C SER A 11 -6.56 -9.52 1.69
N LEU A 12 -5.96 -9.40 2.87
CA LEU A 12 -4.98 -8.37 3.18
C LEU A 12 -3.71 -8.51 2.31
N TYR A 13 -3.24 -9.72 2.08
CA TYR A 13 -2.10 -9.97 1.22
C TYR A 13 -2.38 -9.57 -0.23
N ALA A 14 -3.56 -9.91 -0.75
CA ALA A 14 -3.99 -9.50 -2.09
C ALA A 14 -4.12 -7.97 -2.20
N GLU A 15 -4.67 -7.31 -1.19
CA GLU A 15 -4.77 -5.84 -1.12
C GLU A 15 -3.38 -5.18 -1.12
N SER A 16 -2.44 -5.75 -0.39
CA SER A 16 -1.07 -5.25 -0.33
C SER A 16 -0.39 -5.31 -1.71
N TRP A 17 -0.59 -6.39 -2.44
CA TRP A 17 -0.13 -6.50 -3.82
C TRP A 17 -0.83 -5.53 -4.77
N LEU A 18 -2.10 -5.26 -4.55
CA LEU A 18 -2.83 -4.26 -5.33
C LEU A 18 -2.26 -2.86 -5.11
N ILE A 19 -1.90 -2.50 -3.88
CA ILE A 19 -1.24 -1.22 -3.57
C ILE A 19 0.13 -1.12 -4.24
N VAL A 20 0.93 -2.18 -4.20
CA VAL A 20 2.23 -2.24 -4.88
C VAL A 20 2.05 -2.09 -6.39
N TRP A 21 1.10 -2.79 -6.97
CA TRP A 21 0.74 -2.70 -8.39
C TRP A 21 0.32 -1.28 -8.78
N SER A 22 -0.54 -0.67 -7.98
CA SER A 22 -0.99 0.71 -8.17
C SER A 22 0.18 1.70 -8.11
N SER A 23 1.12 1.49 -7.19
CA SER A 23 2.33 2.32 -7.08
C SER A 23 3.24 2.18 -8.31
N PHE A 24 3.35 0.97 -8.86
CA PHE A 24 4.06 0.74 -10.12
C PHE A 24 3.43 1.54 -11.27
N TRP A 25 2.11 1.52 -11.40
CA TRP A 25 1.41 2.29 -12.43
C TRP A 25 1.50 3.80 -12.22
N LEU A 26 1.63 4.26 -10.99
CA LEU A 26 1.95 5.67 -10.72
C LEU A 26 3.31 6.06 -11.31
N ALA A 27 4.33 5.23 -11.14
CA ALA A 27 5.64 5.45 -11.74
C ALA A 27 5.59 5.45 -13.28
N VAL A 28 4.84 4.52 -13.86
CA VAL A 28 4.60 4.47 -15.32
C VAL A 28 3.90 5.73 -15.81
N LEU A 29 2.94 6.24 -15.03
CA LEU A 29 2.23 7.49 -15.35
C LEU A 29 3.17 8.69 -15.37
N PHE A 30 4.09 8.80 -14.40
CA PHE A 30 5.11 9.85 -14.38
C PHE A 30 6.01 9.80 -15.62
N VAL A 31 6.50 8.62 -15.97
CA VAL A 31 7.30 8.42 -17.19
C VAL A 31 6.48 8.78 -18.43
N GLY A 32 5.20 8.41 -18.46
CA GLY A 32 4.29 8.74 -19.55
C GLY A 32 4.06 10.25 -19.71
N ILE A 33 3.92 11.00 -18.62
CA ILE A 33 3.80 12.45 -18.66
C ILE A 33 5.07 13.09 -19.25
N ILE A 34 6.24 12.64 -18.81
CA ILE A 34 7.52 13.10 -19.36
C ILE A 34 7.63 12.80 -20.85
N ALA A 35 7.28 11.58 -21.28
CA ALA A 35 7.27 11.18 -22.67
C ALA A 35 6.30 12.01 -23.51
N ALA A 36 5.11 12.32 -22.98
CA ALA A 36 4.14 13.17 -23.66
C ALA A 36 4.65 14.60 -23.86
N LEU A 37 5.34 15.16 -22.86
CA LEU A 37 5.86 16.53 -22.91
C LEU A 37 7.12 16.64 -23.79
N VAL A 38 8.01 15.64 -23.75
CA VAL A 38 9.31 15.69 -24.43
C VAL A 38 9.22 15.12 -25.85
N PHE A 39 8.54 13.99 -26.03
CA PHE A 39 8.47 13.25 -27.30
C PHE A 39 7.12 13.31 -27.99
N SER A 40 6.14 14.02 -27.41
CA SER A 40 4.76 14.08 -27.92
C SER A 40 4.08 12.71 -28.06
N TRP A 41 4.32 11.82 -27.10
CA TRP A 41 3.73 10.46 -27.05
C TRP A 41 2.61 10.37 -26.00
N PRO A 42 1.37 10.77 -26.31
CA PRO A 42 0.29 10.79 -25.30
C PRO A 42 -0.30 9.40 -25.01
N TRP A 43 -0.01 8.38 -25.81
CA TRP A 43 -0.63 7.06 -25.70
C TRP A 43 -0.29 6.34 -24.39
N LEU A 44 0.90 6.54 -23.84
CA LEU A 44 1.31 5.92 -22.59
C LEU A 44 0.48 6.46 -21.42
N VAL A 45 0.23 7.76 -21.38
CA VAL A 45 -0.66 8.39 -20.39
C VAL A 45 -2.10 7.90 -20.57
N ALA A 46 -2.57 7.79 -21.80
CA ALA A 46 -3.91 7.31 -22.13
C ALA A 46 -4.17 5.88 -21.64
N ILE A 47 -3.13 5.04 -21.58
CA ILE A 47 -3.22 3.67 -21.05
C ILE A 47 -3.02 3.65 -19.53
N ALA A 48 -1.99 4.33 -19.03
CA ALA A 48 -1.60 4.27 -17.62
C ALA A 48 -2.61 4.94 -16.69
N LEU A 49 -3.20 6.06 -17.08
CA LEU A 49 -4.10 6.84 -16.24
C LEU A 49 -5.37 6.06 -15.84
N PRO A 50 -6.14 5.44 -16.75
CA PRO A 50 -7.30 4.65 -16.34
C PRO A 50 -6.94 3.46 -15.45
N ILE A 51 -5.86 2.74 -15.75
CA ILE A 51 -5.41 1.58 -14.96
C ILE A 51 -5.03 2.03 -13.55
N PHE A 52 -4.29 3.11 -13.42
CA PHE A 52 -3.92 3.69 -12.13
C PHE A 52 -5.15 4.11 -11.32
N LEU A 53 -6.08 4.85 -11.93
CA LEU A 53 -7.27 5.36 -11.24
C LEU A 53 -8.17 4.22 -10.75
N VAL A 54 -8.41 3.20 -11.58
CA VAL A 54 -9.22 2.04 -11.18
C VAL A 54 -8.53 1.25 -10.07
N SER A 55 -7.24 0.95 -10.21
CA SER A 55 -6.48 0.23 -9.18
C SER A 55 -6.45 0.98 -7.86
N GLN A 56 -6.22 2.28 -7.91
CA GLN A 56 -6.18 3.13 -6.73
C GLN A 56 -7.54 3.23 -6.05
N GLY A 57 -8.61 3.36 -6.82
CA GLY A 57 -9.98 3.39 -6.30
C GLY A 57 -10.35 2.12 -5.56
N ILE A 58 -10.04 0.96 -6.12
CA ILE A 58 -10.26 -0.35 -5.48
C ILE A 58 -9.40 -0.48 -4.22
N ALA A 59 -8.12 -0.12 -4.30
CA ALA A 59 -7.21 -0.18 -3.17
C ALA A 59 -7.66 0.69 -2.00
N ILE A 60 -8.08 1.91 -2.25
CA ILE A 60 -8.61 2.83 -1.22
C ILE A 60 -9.89 2.25 -0.61
N ALA A 61 -10.84 1.79 -1.42
CA ALA A 61 -12.09 1.24 -0.92
C ALA A 61 -11.86 0.03 0.00
N LEU A 62 -10.95 -0.87 -0.36
CA LEU A 62 -10.63 -2.05 0.42
C LEU A 62 -9.75 -1.76 1.64
N ALA A 63 -8.92 -0.72 1.59
CA ALA A 63 -8.03 -0.34 2.69
C ALA A 63 -8.78 -0.04 4.00
N PHE A 64 -10.02 0.45 3.92
CA PHE A 64 -10.85 0.72 5.10
C PHE A 64 -11.35 -0.53 5.82
N ARG A 65 -11.20 -1.73 5.24
CA ARG A 65 -11.70 -2.99 5.81
C ARG A 65 -10.75 -3.59 6.85
N TYR A 66 -9.46 -3.29 6.77
CA TYR A 66 -8.45 -3.95 7.58
C TYR A 66 -8.10 -3.14 8.82
N ARG A 67 -8.03 -3.84 9.97
CA ARG A 67 -7.69 -3.25 11.27
C ARG A 67 -6.51 -3.99 11.90
N CYS A 68 -5.70 -3.24 12.63
CA CYS A 68 -4.61 -3.82 13.41
C CYS A 68 -5.17 -4.66 14.56
N PRO A 69 -4.70 -5.90 14.76
CA PRO A 69 -5.18 -6.75 15.86
C PRO A 69 -4.79 -6.24 17.25
N ALA A 70 -3.78 -5.38 17.35
CA ALA A 70 -3.31 -4.83 18.61
C ALA A 70 -4.05 -3.55 19.03
N CYS A 71 -4.17 -2.57 18.13
CA CYS A 71 -4.75 -1.26 18.44
C CYS A 71 -6.12 -1.01 17.81
N HIS A 72 -6.62 -1.92 16.99
CA HIS A 72 -7.91 -1.84 16.28
C HIS A 72 -8.08 -0.64 15.35
N ARG A 73 -7.01 0.08 15.06
CA ARG A 73 -7.02 1.17 14.08
C ARG A 73 -6.87 0.63 12.67
N ARG A 74 -7.30 1.41 11.70
CA ARG A 74 -7.21 1.03 10.28
C ARG A 74 -5.75 0.89 9.87
N LEU A 75 -5.40 -0.28 9.39
CA LEU A 75 -4.03 -0.71 9.15
C LEU A 75 -3.36 0.05 7.98
N LEU A 76 -4.11 0.29 6.91
CA LEU A 76 -3.62 0.88 5.68
C LEU A 76 -4.06 2.34 5.50
N VAL A 77 -4.60 2.97 6.53
CA VAL A 77 -5.06 4.36 6.50
C VAL A 77 -4.35 5.15 7.57
N GLN A 78 -3.57 6.15 7.14
CA GLN A 78 -2.81 7.00 8.05
C GLN A 78 -3.72 7.99 8.80
N GLY A 79 -4.64 8.66 8.10
CA GLY A 79 -5.44 9.74 8.66
C GLY A 79 -4.60 10.96 9.05
N PHE A 80 -5.11 11.75 10.01
CA PHE A 80 -4.43 12.96 10.52
C PHE A 80 -3.73 12.73 11.87
N ARG A 81 -3.52 11.48 12.26
CA ARG A 81 -2.91 11.14 13.55
C ARG A 81 -1.40 11.04 13.48
N THR A 82 -0.74 11.32 14.59
CA THR A 82 0.71 11.13 14.74
C THR A 82 1.03 9.64 14.61
N LEU A 83 2.04 9.34 13.80
CA LEU A 83 2.50 7.98 13.57
C LEU A 83 3.53 7.55 14.63
N HIS A 84 3.59 6.24 14.89
CA HIS A 84 4.54 5.69 15.83
C HIS A 84 5.99 5.84 15.31
N PRO A 85 6.98 6.17 16.18
CA PRO A 85 8.37 6.39 15.74
C PRO A 85 9.07 5.16 15.15
N VAL A 86 8.65 3.94 15.50
CA VAL A 86 9.23 2.70 14.93
C VAL A 86 8.60 2.26 13.61
N ARG A 87 7.65 3.03 13.08
CA ARG A 87 7.10 2.76 11.76
C ARG A 87 8.19 2.73 10.68
N ASN A 88 7.95 2.02 9.61
CA ASN A 88 8.87 1.94 8.45
C ASN A 88 10.24 1.34 8.77
N VAL A 89 10.35 0.53 9.82
CA VAL A 89 11.63 -0.12 10.16
C VAL A 89 12.06 -1.11 9.07
N LEU A 90 11.11 -1.80 8.43
CA LEU A 90 11.42 -2.77 7.37
C LEU A 90 11.70 -2.08 6.03
N VAL A 91 10.96 -1.01 5.70
CA VAL A 91 11.13 -0.23 4.46
C VAL A 91 11.21 1.26 4.81
N PRO A 92 12.39 1.76 5.18
CA PRO A 92 12.55 3.18 5.55
C PRO A 92 12.42 4.10 4.34
N GLY A 93 11.96 5.33 4.59
CA GLY A 93 11.90 6.40 3.57
C GLY A 93 10.70 6.35 2.62
N VAL A 94 9.79 5.41 2.79
CA VAL A 94 8.56 5.30 2.00
C VAL A 94 7.38 5.82 2.82
N ALA A 95 6.32 6.31 2.17
CA ALA A 95 5.08 6.71 2.86
C ALA A 95 4.55 5.55 3.70
N SER A 96 4.07 5.83 4.92
CA SER A 96 3.79 4.80 5.93
C SER A 96 2.82 3.72 5.47
N TRP A 97 1.72 4.10 4.82
CA TRP A 97 0.73 3.12 4.33
C TRP A 97 1.26 2.28 3.15
N VAL A 98 2.09 2.87 2.29
CA VAL A 98 2.76 2.15 1.20
C VAL A 98 3.82 1.22 1.75
N ALA A 99 4.59 1.67 2.75
CA ALA A 99 5.59 0.83 3.42
C ALA A 99 4.96 -0.39 4.08
N VAL A 100 3.84 -0.22 4.78
CA VAL A 100 3.09 -1.34 5.39
C VAL A 100 2.63 -2.32 4.31
N ALA A 101 2.05 -1.84 3.22
CA ALA A 101 1.60 -2.71 2.12
C ALA A 101 2.77 -3.45 1.47
N PHE A 102 3.88 -2.77 1.25
CA PHE A 102 5.08 -3.36 0.67
C PHE A 102 5.70 -4.44 1.58
N ASP A 103 5.76 -4.18 2.89
CA ASP A 103 6.25 -5.13 3.87
C ASP A 103 5.39 -6.39 3.92
N ILE A 104 4.06 -6.25 3.91
CA ILE A 104 3.13 -7.38 3.85
C ILE A 104 3.33 -8.20 2.56
N ALA A 105 3.43 -7.51 1.42
CA ALA A 105 3.57 -8.18 0.13
C ALA A 105 4.88 -8.96 0.01
N ARG A 106 5.97 -8.42 0.55
CA ARG A 106 7.30 -8.99 0.41
C ARG A 106 7.70 -9.93 1.55
N HIS A 107 7.43 -9.52 2.79
CA HIS A 107 7.91 -10.23 3.98
C HIS A 107 6.80 -10.98 4.74
N ARG A 108 5.53 -10.71 4.44
CA ARG A 108 4.36 -11.22 5.19
C ARG A 108 4.39 -10.82 6.67
N GLU A 109 5.13 -9.77 6.98
CA GLU A 109 5.25 -9.16 8.29
C GLU A 109 5.26 -7.64 8.13
N PHE A 110 4.75 -6.93 9.12
CA PHE A 110 4.76 -5.47 9.11
C PHE A 110 4.79 -4.92 10.54
N ILE A 111 5.14 -3.65 10.65
CA ILE A 111 5.05 -2.89 11.90
C ILE A 111 3.90 -1.91 11.76
N CYS A 112 2.93 -1.98 12.67
CA CYS A 112 1.78 -1.09 12.66
C CYS A 112 2.23 0.36 12.81
N MET A 113 1.80 1.23 11.88
CA MET A 113 2.17 2.65 11.91
C MET A 113 1.53 3.43 13.06
N HIS A 114 0.54 2.87 13.74
CA HIS A 114 -0.16 3.53 14.85
C HIS A 114 0.33 3.09 16.23
N CYS A 115 0.61 1.82 16.43
CA CYS A 115 1.02 1.29 17.74
C CYS A 115 2.45 0.76 17.79
N GLY A 116 3.14 0.64 16.65
CA GLY A 116 4.52 0.18 16.55
C GLY A 116 4.76 -1.29 16.84
N LYS A 117 3.71 -2.09 16.99
CA LYS A 117 3.84 -3.54 17.23
C LYS A 117 4.03 -4.29 15.91
N LYS A 118 4.92 -5.29 15.95
CA LYS A 118 5.17 -6.17 14.81
C LYS A 118 4.05 -7.20 14.69
N CYS A 119 3.51 -7.33 13.48
CA CYS A 119 2.45 -8.28 13.16
C CYS A 119 2.90 -9.19 12.01
N SER A 120 2.44 -10.44 12.01
CA SER A 120 2.66 -11.34 10.90
C SER A 120 1.33 -11.70 10.21
N VAL A 121 1.41 -11.98 8.91
CA VAL A 121 0.26 -12.33 8.08
C VAL A 121 0.41 -13.77 7.63
N ARG A 122 -0.43 -14.66 8.13
CA ARG A 122 -0.47 -16.06 7.73
C ARG A 122 -1.41 -16.25 6.55
N VAL A 123 -0.81 -16.39 5.41
CA VAL A 123 -1.54 -16.64 4.16
C VAL A 123 -1.74 -18.14 3.91
#